data_0fda1b4458221ec5e463117d8d016919
#
_entry.id   0fda1b4458221ec5e463117d8d016919
#
_cell.length_a   1.000
_cell.length_b   1.000
_cell.length_c   1.000
_cell.angle_alpha   90.00
_cell.angle_beta   90.00
_cell.angle_gamma   90.00
#
_symmetry.space_group_name_H-M   'P 1'
#
loop_
_entity.id
_entity.type
_entity.pdbx_description
1 polymer ?
#
loop_
_entity_poly.entity_id
_entity_poly.type
_entity_poly.pdbx_seq_one_letter_code
_entity_poly.pdbx_strand_id
1 'polypeptide(L)'
;NKAHYALAGLEKQGKLKAVITQNIDGLHQAAGSKSVYELHGTIMKNYCTRCGREYPLSTIIESKGIPRCQVKDETGGVCNGIIKPKVVLYEEGLDDNVVSGAIKHIRNADMLIIGGTSLTVYPAAGLIRYFSGRHIVLINKAPTSSDSMADMIIREPIGETLEAIVCE
;
A
#
# COMPACT_ATOMS: atom_id res chain seq x y z
N ASN A 1 12.73 4.66 -4.14
CA ASN A 1 13.90 3.82 -4.43
C ASN A 1 13.73 3.13 -5.80
N LYS A 2 14.74 2.37 -6.24
CA LYS A 2 14.78 1.68 -7.54
C LYS A 2 13.55 0.81 -7.81
N ALA A 3 13.07 0.06 -6.82
CA ALA A 3 11.88 -0.79 -6.98
C ALA A 3 10.62 0.02 -7.33
N HIS A 4 10.38 1.14 -6.65
CA HIS A 4 9.21 1.98 -6.91
C HIS A 4 9.24 2.56 -8.33
N TYR A 5 10.39 3.03 -8.79
CA TYR A 5 10.54 3.57 -10.16
C TYR A 5 10.40 2.48 -11.22
N ALA A 6 10.95 1.28 -10.97
CA ALA A 6 10.80 0.15 -11.86
C ALA A 6 9.33 -0.26 -12.03
N LEU A 7 8.58 -0.37 -10.92
CA LEU A 7 7.15 -0.68 -10.96
C LEU A 7 6.35 0.39 -11.71
N ALA A 8 6.62 1.67 -11.48
CA ALA A 8 5.99 2.75 -12.23
C ALA A 8 6.32 2.69 -13.74
N GLY A 9 7.55 2.31 -14.09
CA GLY A 9 7.98 2.07 -15.47
C GLY A 9 7.22 0.92 -16.13
N LEU A 10 7.07 -0.22 -15.44
CA LEU A 10 6.30 -1.37 -15.90
C LEU A 10 4.81 -1.04 -16.08
N GLU A 11 4.23 -0.23 -15.19
CA GLU A 11 2.86 0.24 -15.31
C GLU A 11 2.70 1.13 -16.55
N LYS A 12 3.62 2.07 -16.78
CA LYS A 12 3.63 2.93 -17.97
C LYS A 12 3.74 2.13 -19.27
N GLN A 13 4.46 1.00 -19.26
CA GLN A 13 4.55 0.07 -20.38
C GLN A 13 3.29 -0.83 -20.54
N GLY A 14 2.32 -0.73 -19.64
CA GLY A 14 1.12 -1.58 -19.63
C GLY A 14 1.37 -3.03 -19.17
N LYS A 15 2.57 -3.36 -18.74
CA LYS A 15 2.94 -4.69 -18.23
C LYS A 15 2.43 -4.91 -16.80
N LEU A 16 2.59 -3.92 -15.91
CA LEU A 16 2.06 -3.96 -14.54
C LEU A 16 0.63 -3.38 -14.53
N LYS A 17 -0.30 -4.09 -13.92
CA LYS A 17 -1.72 -3.69 -13.84
C LYS A 17 -2.08 -2.98 -12.54
N ALA A 18 -1.44 -3.33 -11.45
CA ALA A 18 -1.63 -2.70 -10.15
C ALA A 18 -0.46 -3.01 -9.21
N VAL A 19 -0.25 -2.12 -8.25
CA VAL A 19 0.55 -2.36 -7.06
C VAL A 19 -0.38 -2.56 -5.88
N ILE A 20 -0.20 -3.64 -5.12
CA ILE A 20 -0.93 -3.90 -3.88
C ILE A 20 0.11 -3.86 -2.77
N THR A 21 -0.03 -2.91 -1.86
CA THR A 21 0.99 -2.65 -0.84
C THR A 21 0.42 -2.64 0.56
N GLN A 22 1.20 -3.11 1.52
CA GLN A 22 0.95 -2.97 2.95
C GLN A 22 1.57 -1.68 3.51
N ASN A 23 2.42 -1.00 2.73
CA ASN A 23 3.04 0.25 3.13
C ASN A 23 2.04 1.41 3.09
N ILE A 24 2.26 2.39 3.97
CA ILE A 24 1.39 3.56 4.14
C ILE A 24 2.08 4.87 3.72
N ASP A 25 3.28 4.77 3.13
CA ASP A 25 4.21 5.90 2.92
C ASP A 25 3.96 6.72 1.64
N GLY A 26 3.11 6.24 0.73
CA GLY A 26 2.80 6.90 -0.54
C GLY A 26 3.95 6.89 -1.56
N LEU A 27 5.02 6.09 -1.34
CA LEU A 27 6.21 6.10 -2.21
C LEU A 27 5.94 5.54 -3.60
N HIS A 28 4.98 4.64 -3.78
CA HIS A 28 4.58 4.15 -5.10
C HIS A 28 3.98 5.26 -5.95
N GLN A 29 3.07 6.05 -5.36
CA GLN A 29 2.45 7.20 -6.03
C GLN A 29 3.50 8.29 -6.32
N ALA A 30 4.38 8.57 -5.36
CA ALA A 30 5.48 9.53 -5.53
C ALA A 30 6.45 9.12 -6.65
N ALA A 31 6.64 7.83 -6.91
CA ALA A 31 7.44 7.30 -8.02
C ALA A 31 6.70 7.30 -9.37
N GLY A 32 5.39 7.59 -9.39
CA GLY A 32 4.59 7.72 -10.59
C GLY A 32 3.59 6.59 -10.85
N SER A 33 3.49 5.57 -9.97
CA SER A 33 2.44 4.55 -10.06
C SER A 33 1.07 5.15 -9.84
N LYS A 34 0.08 4.73 -10.64
CA LYS A 34 -1.30 5.24 -10.62
C LYS A 34 -2.29 4.27 -10.00
N SER A 35 -2.15 2.98 -10.31
CA SER A 35 -3.02 1.92 -9.80
C SER A 35 -2.41 1.29 -8.54
N VAL A 36 -2.58 1.95 -7.40
CA VAL A 36 -2.00 1.53 -6.12
C VAL A 36 -3.11 1.24 -5.10
N TYR A 37 -3.11 0.05 -4.54
CA TYR A 37 -4.03 -0.39 -3.49
C TYR A 37 -3.27 -0.45 -2.16
N GLU A 38 -3.44 0.60 -1.33
CA GLU A 38 -2.81 0.73 -0.01
C GLU A 38 -3.68 0.01 1.03
N LEU A 39 -3.42 -1.28 1.27
CA LEU A 39 -4.27 -2.15 2.13
C LEU A 39 -4.38 -1.63 3.57
N HIS A 40 -3.32 -1.03 4.07
CA HIS A 40 -3.28 -0.48 5.44
C HIS A 40 -3.52 1.04 5.47
N GLY A 41 -4.09 1.60 4.40
CA GLY A 41 -4.34 3.03 4.28
C GLY A 41 -3.06 3.83 4.01
N THR A 42 -3.09 5.14 4.34
CA THR A 42 -2.01 6.06 3.97
C THR A 42 -1.86 7.19 4.99
N ILE A 43 -0.62 7.61 5.23
CA ILE A 43 -0.32 8.81 6.02
C ILE A 43 -0.58 10.10 5.24
N MET A 44 -0.74 10.02 3.91
CA MET A 44 -0.95 11.20 3.06
C MET A 44 -2.34 11.82 3.24
N LYS A 45 -3.31 11.06 3.76
CA LYS A 45 -4.68 11.51 4.06
C LYS A 45 -4.90 11.48 5.58
N ASN A 46 -5.39 12.58 6.12
CA ASN A 46 -5.62 12.74 7.55
C ASN A 46 -7.00 13.31 7.78
N TYR A 47 -7.63 12.97 8.87
CA TYR A 47 -9.00 13.42 9.16
C TYR A 47 -9.25 13.63 10.66
N CYS A 48 -10.20 14.51 10.95
CA CYS A 48 -10.68 14.69 12.32
C CYS A 48 -11.60 13.52 12.71
N THR A 49 -11.30 12.85 13.81
CA THR A 49 -12.10 11.72 14.32
C THR A 49 -13.51 12.11 14.77
N ARG A 50 -13.79 13.41 14.97
CA ARG A 50 -15.09 13.90 15.43
C ARG A 50 -15.98 14.41 14.30
N CYS A 51 -15.45 15.27 13.40
CA CYS A 51 -16.25 15.90 12.35
C CYS A 51 -15.92 15.41 10.95
N GLY A 52 -14.95 14.51 10.78
CA GLY A 52 -14.58 13.93 9.49
C GLY A 52 -13.79 14.87 8.57
N ARG A 53 -13.56 16.14 8.95
CA ARG A 53 -12.83 17.08 8.09
C ARG A 53 -11.45 16.54 7.73
N GLU A 54 -11.11 16.60 6.45
CA GLU A 54 -9.80 16.20 5.95
C GLU A 54 -8.73 17.26 6.20
N TYR A 55 -7.49 16.80 6.42
CA TYR A 55 -6.32 17.62 6.69
C TYR A 55 -5.12 17.12 5.88
N PRO A 56 -4.24 18.00 5.42
CA PRO A 56 -3.01 17.62 4.74
C PRO A 56 -2.01 17.00 5.72
N LEU A 57 -1.03 16.27 5.18
CA LEU A 57 0.06 15.66 5.97
C LEU A 57 0.84 16.70 6.80
N SER A 58 1.02 17.92 6.26
CA SER A 58 1.70 19.02 6.98
C SER A 58 1.09 19.29 8.36
N THR A 59 -0.24 19.16 8.51
CA THR A 59 -0.91 19.33 9.82
C THR A 59 -0.39 18.38 10.89
N ILE A 60 -0.02 17.16 10.48
CA ILE A 60 0.57 16.17 11.41
C ILE A 60 2.04 16.49 11.67
N ILE A 61 2.82 16.77 10.61
CA ILE A 61 4.27 16.98 10.70
C ILE A 61 4.60 18.24 11.52
N GLU A 62 3.82 19.31 11.33
CA GLU A 62 4.05 20.61 11.99
C GLU A 62 3.50 20.67 13.41
N SER A 63 2.71 19.68 13.83
CA SER A 63 2.13 19.69 15.18
C SER A 63 3.19 19.41 16.26
N LYS A 64 3.16 20.22 17.33
CA LYS A 64 4.02 20.03 18.51
C LYS A 64 3.44 19.04 19.53
N GLY A 65 2.46 18.25 19.15
CA GLY A 65 1.76 17.31 20.02
C GLY A 65 0.61 16.65 19.27
N ILE A 66 -0.43 16.22 19.97
CA ILE A 66 -1.61 15.63 19.33
C ILE A 66 -2.36 16.71 18.56
N PRO A 67 -2.41 16.66 17.22
CA PRO A 67 -3.08 17.67 16.42
C PRO A 67 -4.59 17.65 16.66
N ARG A 68 -5.18 18.85 16.81
CA ARG A 68 -6.58 19.02 17.13
C ARG A 68 -7.31 19.87 16.07
N CYS A 69 -8.50 19.46 15.73
CA CYS A 69 -9.36 20.13 14.78
C CYS A 69 -9.81 21.50 15.29
N GLN A 70 -9.58 22.54 14.48
CA GLN A 70 -9.92 23.93 14.79
C GLN A 70 -11.21 24.41 14.07
N VAL A 71 -11.98 23.48 13.48
CA VAL A 71 -13.23 23.81 12.82
C VAL A 71 -14.24 24.31 13.84
N LYS A 72 -14.85 25.46 13.55
CA LYS A 72 -15.95 25.98 14.35
C LYS A 72 -17.28 25.42 13.84
N ASP A 73 -18.17 25.07 14.75
CA ASP A 73 -19.56 24.75 14.46
C ASP A 73 -20.39 26.01 14.30
N GLU A 74 -21.69 25.87 13.98
CA GLU A 74 -22.64 26.97 13.78
C GLU A 74 -22.85 27.82 15.03
N THR A 75 -22.55 27.29 16.21
CA THR A 75 -22.68 28.01 17.50
C THR A 75 -21.38 28.72 17.89
N GLY A 76 -20.33 28.63 17.07
CA GLY A 76 -19.00 29.18 17.34
C GLY A 76 -18.12 28.28 18.22
N GLY A 77 -18.61 27.11 18.62
CA GLY A 77 -17.84 26.10 19.35
C GLY A 77 -16.77 25.47 18.47
N VAL A 78 -15.56 25.20 19.04
CA VAL A 78 -14.47 24.54 18.35
C VAL A 78 -14.65 23.03 18.43
N CYS A 79 -14.52 22.31 17.31
CA CYS A 79 -14.65 20.86 17.22
C CYS A 79 -13.69 20.12 18.19
N ASN A 80 -12.42 20.54 18.25
CA ASN A 80 -11.38 19.99 19.12
C ASN A 80 -11.19 18.45 19.02
N GLY A 81 -11.70 17.79 17.95
CA GLY A 81 -11.46 16.36 17.69
C GLY A 81 -9.99 16.10 17.37
N ILE A 82 -9.51 14.89 17.66
CA ILE A 82 -8.16 14.47 17.30
C ILE A 82 -8.08 14.32 15.78
N ILE A 83 -6.98 14.80 15.19
CA ILE A 83 -6.66 14.56 13.78
C ILE A 83 -5.75 13.35 13.70
N LYS A 84 -6.16 12.33 12.95
CA LYS A 84 -5.42 11.07 12.80
C LYS A 84 -5.19 10.78 11.32
N PRO A 85 -4.06 10.13 10.93
CA PRO A 85 -3.86 9.58 9.59
C PRO A 85 -4.92 8.52 9.24
N LYS A 86 -5.28 8.43 7.95
CA LYS A 86 -6.16 7.36 7.46
C LYS A 86 -5.36 6.07 7.29
N VAL A 87 -4.89 5.52 8.39
CA VAL A 87 -4.17 4.24 8.48
C VAL A 87 -5.00 3.24 9.26
N VAL A 88 -4.87 1.97 8.88
CA VAL A 88 -5.49 0.84 9.55
C VAL A 88 -4.59 0.44 10.72
N LEU A 89 -5.11 0.48 11.93
CA LEU A 89 -4.45 0.04 13.15
C LEU A 89 -4.76 -1.44 13.43
N TYR A 90 -4.05 -2.02 14.41
CA TYR A 90 -4.37 -3.36 14.91
C TYR A 90 -5.83 -3.43 15.34
N GLU A 91 -6.50 -4.53 15.03
CA GLU A 91 -7.93 -4.79 15.28
C GLU A 91 -8.91 -3.97 14.42
N GLU A 92 -8.42 -3.04 13.58
CA GLU A 92 -9.25 -2.36 12.57
C GLU A 92 -9.37 -3.22 11.30
N GLY A 93 -10.55 -3.23 10.66
CA GLY A 93 -10.77 -3.88 9.36
C GLY A 93 -10.12 -3.10 8.21
N LEU A 94 -9.73 -3.83 7.16
CA LEU A 94 -9.29 -3.20 5.91
C LEU A 94 -10.49 -2.55 5.19
N ASP A 95 -10.23 -1.54 4.36
CA ASP A 95 -11.26 -0.91 3.51
C ASP A 95 -11.74 -1.92 2.44
N ASP A 96 -13.02 -2.26 2.44
CA ASP A 96 -13.63 -3.25 1.55
C ASP A 96 -13.47 -2.90 0.06
N ASN A 97 -13.49 -1.61 -0.30
CA ASN A 97 -13.30 -1.18 -1.68
C ASN A 97 -11.85 -1.41 -2.13
N VAL A 98 -10.88 -1.11 -1.26
CA VAL A 98 -9.46 -1.35 -1.53
C VAL A 98 -9.20 -2.84 -1.66
N VAL A 99 -9.72 -3.66 -0.74
CA VAL A 99 -9.58 -5.12 -0.77
C VAL A 99 -10.22 -5.72 -2.01
N SER A 100 -11.46 -5.34 -2.34
CA SER A 100 -12.16 -5.83 -3.52
C SER A 100 -11.46 -5.47 -4.82
N GLY A 101 -10.95 -4.23 -4.92
CA GLY A 101 -10.13 -3.77 -6.05
C GLY A 101 -8.83 -4.58 -6.18
N ALA A 102 -8.11 -4.79 -5.08
CA ALA A 102 -6.90 -5.60 -5.05
C ALA A 102 -7.17 -7.05 -5.50
N ILE A 103 -8.21 -7.70 -4.95
CA ILE A 103 -8.60 -9.06 -5.32
C ILE A 103 -8.93 -9.15 -6.81
N LYS A 104 -9.64 -8.16 -7.37
CA LYS A 104 -9.96 -8.14 -8.80
C LYS A 104 -8.69 -8.16 -9.67
N HIS A 105 -7.67 -7.37 -9.32
CA HIS A 105 -6.40 -7.35 -10.04
C HIS A 105 -5.62 -8.64 -9.86
N ILE A 106 -5.56 -9.21 -8.65
CA ILE A 106 -4.90 -10.48 -8.37
C ILE A 106 -5.52 -11.61 -9.21
N ARG A 107 -6.86 -11.71 -9.26
CA ARG A 107 -7.57 -12.75 -10.04
C ARG A 107 -7.34 -12.66 -11.54
N ASN A 108 -7.18 -11.45 -12.05
CA ASN A 108 -7.05 -11.20 -13.49
C ASN A 108 -5.59 -11.13 -13.97
N ALA A 109 -4.63 -11.34 -13.09
CA ALA A 109 -3.22 -11.31 -13.44
C ALA A 109 -2.75 -12.67 -13.98
N ASP A 110 -1.92 -12.65 -15.02
CA ASP A 110 -1.23 -13.84 -15.52
C ASP A 110 -0.05 -14.21 -14.62
N MET A 111 0.58 -13.20 -14.03
CA MET A 111 1.73 -13.32 -13.12
C MET A 111 1.52 -12.48 -11.88
N LEU A 112 1.84 -13.04 -10.71
CA LEU A 112 1.89 -12.35 -9.43
C LEU A 112 3.34 -12.25 -8.97
N ILE A 113 3.84 -11.02 -8.80
CA ILE A 113 5.16 -10.77 -8.20
C ILE A 113 4.92 -10.38 -6.74
N ILE A 114 5.53 -11.12 -5.83
CA ILE A 114 5.47 -10.86 -4.39
C ILE A 114 6.86 -10.43 -3.94
N GLY A 115 6.97 -9.28 -3.29
CA GLY A 115 8.28 -8.77 -2.92
C GLY A 115 8.33 -7.96 -1.63
N GLY A 116 9.46 -8.06 -0.92
CA GLY A 116 9.77 -7.26 0.25
C GLY A 116 8.80 -7.45 1.43
N THR A 117 8.19 -8.63 1.56
CA THR A 117 7.22 -8.93 2.62
C THR A 117 7.48 -10.28 3.27
N SER A 118 7.22 -10.39 4.57
CA SER A 118 7.26 -11.67 5.29
C SER A 118 6.02 -12.53 5.05
N LEU A 119 4.94 -11.96 4.49
CA LEU A 119 3.62 -12.59 4.32
C LEU A 119 3.01 -13.14 5.62
N THR A 120 3.30 -12.49 6.74
CA THR A 120 2.79 -12.90 8.07
C THR A 120 1.65 -12.03 8.58
N VAL A 121 1.44 -10.84 8.01
CA VAL A 121 0.42 -9.88 8.46
C VAL A 121 -0.90 -10.14 7.76
N TYR A 122 -1.85 -10.71 8.49
CA TYR A 122 -3.22 -10.95 8.03
C TYR A 122 -4.13 -9.75 8.35
N PRO A 123 -5.19 -9.51 7.52
CA PRO A 123 -5.67 -10.33 6.40
C PRO A 123 -4.93 -10.11 5.07
N ALA A 124 -4.04 -9.11 4.96
CA ALA A 124 -3.37 -8.74 3.72
C ALA A 124 -2.57 -9.89 3.08
N ALA A 125 -1.82 -10.66 3.89
CA ALA A 125 -1.07 -11.83 3.41
C ALA A 125 -1.98 -12.90 2.78
N GLY A 126 -3.23 -12.98 3.20
CA GLY A 126 -4.20 -13.94 2.67
C GLY A 126 -4.70 -13.63 1.25
N LEU A 127 -4.43 -12.44 0.71
CA LEU A 127 -4.92 -12.05 -0.62
C LEU A 127 -4.27 -12.87 -1.74
N ILE A 128 -3.07 -13.40 -1.54
CA ILE A 128 -2.37 -14.24 -2.55
C ILE A 128 -3.19 -15.47 -2.93
N ARG A 129 -4.07 -15.98 -2.06
CA ARG A 129 -4.93 -17.14 -2.32
C ARG A 129 -5.96 -16.91 -3.45
N TYR A 130 -6.23 -15.66 -3.79
CA TYR A 130 -7.14 -15.31 -4.88
C TYR A 130 -6.48 -15.33 -6.25
N PHE A 131 -5.15 -15.54 -6.31
CA PHE A 131 -4.43 -15.67 -7.57
C PHE A 131 -4.76 -17.01 -8.23
N SER A 132 -5.08 -16.95 -9.53
CA SER A 132 -5.38 -18.13 -10.36
C SER A 132 -4.64 -18.09 -11.70
N GLY A 133 -3.64 -17.20 -11.83
CA GLY A 133 -2.81 -17.09 -13.01
C GLY A 133 -1.76 -18.17 -13.12
N ARG A 134 -0.75 -17.95 -13.95
CA ARG A 134 0.22 -18.99 -14.34
C ARG A 134 1.48 -19.00 -13.49
N HIS A 135 1.94 -17.82 -13.04
CA HIS A 135 3.28 -17.70 -12.44
C HIS A 135 3.25 -16.86 -11.17
N ILE A 136 3.87 -17.39 -10.12
CA ILE A 136 4.16 -16.65 -8.88
C ILE A 136 5.68 -16.49 -8.79
N VAL A 137 6.13 -15.24 -8.74
CA VAL A 137 7.54 -14.88 -8.52
C VAL A 137 7.67 -14.25 -7.15
N LEU A 138 8.54 -14.81 -6.32
CA LEU A 138 8.83 -14.28 -4.97
C LEU A 138 10.21 -13.65 -4.94
N ILE A 139 10.27 -12.34 -4.66
CA ILE A 139 11.52 -11.58 -4.52
C ILE A 139 11.65 -11.14 -3.06
N ASN A 140 12.39 -11.90 -2.27
CA ASN A 140 12.57 -11.63 -0.85
C ASN A 140 13.87 -12.21 -0.32
N LYS A 141 14.67 -11.42 0.42
CA LYS A 141 15.97 -11.85 0.94
C LYS A 141 15.85 -13.02 1.91
N ALA A 142 14.87 -12.97 2.80
CA ALA A 142 14.64 -14.03 3.78
C ALA A 142 13.60 -15.05 3.25
N PRO A 143 13.68 -16.32 3.69
CA PRO A 143 12.62 -17.30 3.46
C PRO A 143 11.28 -16.84 4.02
N THR A 144 10.20 -17.26 3.38
CA THR A 144 8.82 -17.00 3.81
C THR A 144 8.01 -18.29 3.88
N SER A 145 6.89 -18.28 4.59
CA SER A 145 5.96 -19.43 4.63
C SER A 145 5.32 -19.74 3.27
N SER A 146 5.43 -18.83 2.32
CA SER A 146 4.83 -18.96 0.97
C SER A 146 5.83 -19.33 -0.11
N ASP A 147 7.07 -19.67 0.25
CA ASP A 147 8.10 -20.08 -0.71
C ASP A 147 7.65 -21.27 -1.57
N SER A 148 6.93 -22.23 -0.97
CA SER A 148 6.43 -23.42 -1.67
C SER A 148 5.35 -23.13 -2.73
N MET A 149 4.78 -21.93 -2.73
CA MET A 149 3.77 -21.52 -3.72
C MET A 149 4.40 -20.85 -4.94
N ALA A 150 5.67 -20.45 -4.85
CA ALA A 150 6.33 -19.69 -5.90
C ALA A 150 6.96 -20.62 -6.95
N ASP A 151 6.74 -20.31 -8.23
CA ASP A 151 7.43 -20.96 -9.36
C ASP A 151 8.89 -20.50 -9.47
N MET A 152 9.17 -19.28 -9.01
CA MET A 152 10.51 -18.69 -9.00
C MET A 152 10.72 -17.90 -7.72
N ILE A 153 11.90 -18.11 -7.11
CA ILE A 153 12.32 -17.38 -5.91
C ILE A 153 13.65 -16.68 -6.18
N ILE A 154 13.67 -15.36 -5.93
CA ILE A 154 14.86 -14.52 -6.08
C ILE A 154 15.23 -13.97 -4.70
N ARG A 155 16.44 -14.29 -4.21
CA ARG A 155 16.96 -13.90 -2.88
C ARG A 155 17.78 -12.61 -2.89
N GLU A 156 17.63 -11.81 -3.95
CA GLU A 156 18.34 -10.56 -4.15
C GLU A 156 17.51 -9.35 -3.66
N PRO A 157 18.14 -8.17 -3.50
CA PRO A 157 17.44 -6.93 -3.19
C PRO A 157 16.41 -6.61 -4.27
N ILE A 158 15.15 -6.46 -3.90
CA ILE A 158 14.05 -6.21 -4.85
C ILE A 158 14.28 -4.99 -5.76
N GLY A 159 14.97 -3.95 -5.24
CA GLY A 159 15.27 -2.75 -6.03
C GLY A 159 16.18 -3.03 -7.20
N GLU A 160 17.22 -3.81 -7.00
CA GLU A 160 18.20 -4.21 -8.02
C GLU A 160 17.58 -5.18 -9.03
N THR A 161 16.83 -6.17 -8.52
CA THR A 161 16.14 -7.15 -9.34
C THR A 161 15.14 -6.49 -10.29
N LEU A 162 14.28 -5.60 -9.79
CA LEU A 162 13.27 -4.96 -10.62
C LEU A 162 13.86 -3.92 -11.59
N GLU A 163 14.93 -3.22 -11.19
CA GLU A 163 15.63 -2.29 -12.08
C GLU A 163 16.23 -3.02 -13.29
N ALA A 164 16.86 -4.18 -13.08
CA ALA A 164 17.42 -4.99 -14.16
C ALA A 164 16.37 -5.43 -15.19
N ILE A 165 15.14 -5.75 -14.73
CA ILE A 165 14.04 -6.19 -15.62
C ILE A 165 13.49 -5.04 -16.49
N VAL A 166 13.59 -3.80 -16.03
CA VAL A 166 13.00 -2.64 -16.74
C VAL A 166 14.00 -1.99 -17.70
N CYS A 167 15.29 -2.16 -17.47
CA CYS A 167 16.35 -1.60 -18.32
C CYS A 167 16.62 -2.43 -19.60
N GLU A 168 15.98 -3.58 -19.75
CA GLU A 168 15.95 -4.39 -20.99
C GLU A 168 14.73 -4.00 -21.87
#